data_03c27524192e0288ae2e705399eb22a5
#
_entry.id   03c27524192e0288ae2e705399eb22a5
#
_cell.length_a   1.000
_cell.length_b   1.000
_cell.length_c   1.000
_cell.angle_alpha   90.00
_cell.angle_beta   90.00
_cell.angle_gamma   90.00
#
_symmetry.space_group_name_H-M   'P 1'
#
loop_
_entity.id
_entity.type
_entity.pdbx_description
1 polymer ?
#
loop_
_entity_poly.entity_id
_entity_poly.type
_entity_poly.pdbx_seq_one_letter_code
_entity_poly.pdbx_strand_id
1 'polypeptide(L)'
;MSLLLAQAAVNDANIHFDKLYSYRIPAELAERVFPGSMVLVPFGRGSKARMAVVLAVGEVDESDTPKGLKTLYDAAPEDARLTPDLLELVRFLKERTFCTWFEAVKAVIPYGAQYRPAVVDGRHVMQGRLTRSTERLYTLAGELPEKPKPGPRQLAAVAALQNGPLTARQLDEVGISRATLDGLVKKGVLTAAEQDKAIDLFAAIPFDPQPLELSPEQQHVFNDLLPNLEDARPHAALLHGVTGSGKTIVFLRLIQRTLELGRRALVLVPEISLTPQMIRRLKST
;
A
#
# COMPACT_ATOMS: atom_id res chain seq x y z
N MET A 1 31.96 11.30 -20.08
CA MET A 1 31.27 11.10 -18.79
C MET A 1 30.06 10.25 -19.05
N SER A 2 29.81 9.23 -18.21
CA SER A 2 28.56 8.42 -18.33
C SER A 2 27.40 9.15 -17.66
N LEU A 3 26.24 9.10 -18.31
CA LEU A 3 24.99 9.65 -17.82
C LEU A 3 24.01 8.51 -17.54
N LEU A 4 23.30 8.58 -16.41
CA LEU A 4 22.22 7.66 -16.12
C LEU A 4 20.94 8.11 -16.84
N LEU A 5 20.34 7.20 -17.60
CA LEU A 5 19.08 7.41 -18.30
C LEU A 5 18.00 6.48 -17.77
N ALA A 6 16.81 7.03 -17.55
CA ALA A 6 15.61 6.29 -17.29
C ALA A 6 14.76 6.19 -18.56
N GLN A 7 14.31 4.99 -18.90
CA GLN A 7 13.26 4.77 -19.89
C GLN A 7 11.93 4.65 -19.13
N ALA A 8 11.01 5.57 -19.35
CA ALA A 8 9.80 5.72 -18.56
C ALA A 8 8.53 5.71 -19.40
N ALA A 9 7.51 5.05 -18.89
CA ALA A 9 6.13 5.10 -19.36
C ALA A 9 5.46 6.34 -18.74
N VAL A 10 5.03 7.28 -19.59
CA VAL A 10 4.50 8.58 -19.14
C VAL A 10 2.98 8.58 -19.16
N ASN A 11 2.38 9.10 -18.09
CA ASN A 11 0.94 9.36 -18.04
C ASN A 11 0.56 10.41 -19.12
N ASP A 12 -0.59 10.24 -19.74
CA ASP A 12 -1.11 11.05 -20.85
C ASP A 12 -0.41 10.85 -22.21
N ALA A 13 0.50 9.88 -22.35
CA ALA A 13 0.89 9.39 -23.68
C ALA A 13 -0.33 8.72 -24.33
N ASN A 14 -0.80 9.24 -25.45
CA ASN A 14 -1.89 8.60 -26.20
C ASN A 14 -1.36 7.41 -27.01
N ILE A 15 -2.27 6.58 -27.52
CA ILE A 15 -1.91 5.35 -28.22
C ILE A 15 -1.02 5.58 -29.46
N HIS A 16 -1.09 6.74 -30.11
CA HIS A 16 -0.28 7.07 -31.28
C HIS A 16 1.17 7.42 -30.92
N PHE A 17 1.42 7.81 -29.68
CA PHE A 17 2.73 8.18 -29.13
C PHE A 17 3.12 7.30 -27.96
N ASP A 18 2.55 6.10 -27.88
CA ASP A 18 2.80 5.15 -26.80
C ASP A 18 4.15 4.45 -26.97
N LYS A 19 5.16 5.05 -26.38
CA LYS A 19 6.53 4.54 -26.31
C LYS A 19 7.14 4.85 -24.93
N LEU A 20 8.25 4.24 -24.64
CA LEU A 20 9.08 4.65 -23.51
C LEU A 20 9.86 5.90 -23.88
N TYR A 21 9.87 6.87 -22.98
CA TYR A 21 10.57 8.13 -23.14
C TYR A 21 11.83 8.12 -22.28
N SER A 22 12.92 8.59 -22.86
CA SER A 22 14.20 8.69 -22.16
C SER A 22 14.31 10.01 -21.40
N TYR A 23 14.78 9.93 -20.16
CA TYR A 23 15.04 11.06 -19.28
C TYR A 23 16.40 10.93 -18.61
N ARG A 24 17.10 12.04 -18.43
CA ARG A 24 18.31 12.07 -17.60
C ARG A 24 17.91 11.92 -16.13
N ILE A 25 18.62 11.07 -15.42
CA ILE A 25 18.51 10.96 -13.96
C ILE A 25 19.53 11.94 -13.37
N PRO A 26 19.11 12.98 -12.62
CA PRO A 26 20.05 13.90 -12.00
C PRO A 26 20.79 13.21 -10.85
N ALA A 27 21.98 13.68 -10.51
CA ALA A 27 22.86 13.03 -9.55
C ALA A 27 22.20 12.82 -8.17
N GLU A 28 21.39 13.77 -7.73
CA GLU A 28 20.65 13.71 -6.46
C GLU A 28 19.56 12.60 -6.42
N LEU A 29 19.15 12.11 -7.58
CA LEU A 29 18.15 11.02 -7.68
C LEU A 29 18.77 9.68 -8.11
N ALA A 30 20.08 9.64 -8.37
CA ALA A 30 20.77 8.44 -8.91
C ALA A 30 20.59 7.20 -8.00
N GLU A 31 20.63 7.40 -6.69
CA GLU A 31 20.47 6.32 -5.70
C GLU A 31 19.00 5.98 -5.36
N ARG A 32 18.04 6.71 -5.98
CA ARG A 32 16.60 6.54 -5.71
C ARG A 32 15.81 6.05 -6.91
N VAL A 33 16.38 6.13 -8.11
CA VAL A 33 15.68 5.81 -9.36
C VAL A 33 16.17 4.48 -9.92
N PHE A 34 15.28 3.49 -9.87
CA PHE A 34 15.50 2.14 -10.37
C PHE A 34 14.31 1.70 -11.25
N PRO A 35 14.38 0.59 -11.97
CA PRO A 35 13.21 0.01 -12.59
C PRO A 35 12.08 -0.18 -11.57
N GLY A 36 10.87 0.28 -11.90
CA GLY A 36 9.71 0.31 -11.01
C GLY A 36 9.50 1.63 -10.27
N SER A 37 10.48 2.54 -10.23
CA SER A 37 10.32 3.83 -9.55
C SER A 37 9.25 4.68 -10.23
N MET A 38 8.35 5.25 -9.42
CA MET A 38 7.44 6.30 -9.86
C MET A 38 8.19 7.63 -9.86
N VAL A 39 8.16 8.34 -10.98
CA VAL A 39 8.91 9.58 -11.17
C VAL A 39 8.03 10.68 -11.74
N LEU A 40 8.46 11.93 -11.54
CA LEU A 40 7.85 13.10 -12.11
C LEU A 40 8.74 13.61 -13.24
N VAL A 41 8.16 13.76 -14.43
CA VAL A 41 8.89 14.10 -15.65
C VAL A 41 8.30 15.33 -16.36
N PRO A 42 9.13 16.14 -17.03
CA PRO A 42 8.67 17.15 -17.98
C PRO A 42 8.17 16.49 -19.28
N PHE A 43 6.90 16.67 -19.64
CA PHE A 43 6.33 16.08 -20.83
C PHE A 43 5.68 17.10 -21.77
N GLY A 44 5.75 16.85 -23.07
CA GLY A 44 5.19 17.71 -24.11
C GLY A 44 5.98 19.01 -24.34
N ARG A 45 5.50 19.88 -25.25
CA ARG A 45 6.17 21.13 -25.64
C ARG A 45 6.31 22.13 -24.48
N GLY A 46 5.34 22.16 -23.56
CA GLY A 46 5.34 23.06 -22.40
C GLY A 46 6.00 22.47 -21.15
N SER A 47 6.69 21.34 -21.25
CA SER A 47 7.36 20.67 -20.11
C SER A 47 6.47 20.52 -18.87
N LYS A 48 5.17 20.24 -19.08
CA LYS A 48 4.24 20.01 -17.98
C LYS A 48 4.69 18.80 -17.14
N ALA A 49 4.65 18.95 -15.84
CA ALA A 49 4.96 17.84 -14.94
C ALA A 49 3.94 16.70 -15.10
N ARG A 50 4.42 15.50 -15.37
CA ARG A 50 3.61 14.29 -15.54
C ARG A 50 4.20 13.14 -14.74
N MET A 51 3.31 12.30 -14.23
CA MET A 51 3.68 11.03 -13.62
C MET A 51 4.21 10.08 -14.69
N ALA A 52 5.26 9.35 -14.33
CA ALA A 52 5.79 8.26 -15.15
C ALA A 52 6.28 7.13 -14.25
N VAL A 53 6.44 5.95 -14.83
CA VAL A 53 7.08 4.81 -14.18
C VAL A 53 8.28 4.39 -15.00
N VAL A 54 9.41 4.21 -14.33
CA VAL A 54 10.67 3.78 -14.95
C VAL A 54 10.60 2.29 -15.21
N LEU A 55 10.80 1.87 -16.47
CA LEU A 55 10.83 0.46 -16.85
C LEU A 55 12.26 -0.08 -17.00
N ALA A 56 13.20 0.80 -17.31
CA ALA A 56 14.62 0.46 -17.41
C ALA A 56 15.51 1.66 -17.04
N VAL A 57 16.68 1.36 -16.51
CA VAL A 57 17.74 2.34 -16.24
C VAL A 57 19.01 1.83 -16.93
N GLY A 58 19.75 2.71 -17.57
CA GLY A 58 21.00 2.36 -18.24
C GLY A 58 21.97 3.53 -18.23
N GLU A 59 23.25 3.23 -18.43
CA GLU A 59 24.30 4.21 -18.63
C GLU A 59 24.52 4.46 -20.12
N VAL A 60 24.72 5.71 -20.50
CA VAL A 60 25.00 6.13 -21.88
C VAL A 60 26.12 7.16 -21.84
N ASP A 61 27.02 7.08 -22.82
CA ASP A 61 28.04 8.12 -22.96
C ASP A 61 27.40 9.46 -23.35
N GLU A 62 27.92 10.55 -22.82
CA GLU A 62 27.40 11.87 -23.06
C GLU A 62 27.40 12.24 -24.56
N SER A 63 28.37 11.70 -25.35
CA SER A 63 28.46 11.85 -26.80
C SER A 63 27.27 11.22 -27.55
N ASP A 64 26.68 10.16 -27.00
CA ASP A 64 25.58 9.39 -27.61
C ASP A 64 24.20 9.83 -27.11
N THR A 65 24.20 10.89 -26.27
CA THR A 65 22.96 11.37 -25.67
C THR A 65 22.11 12.14 -26.69
N PRO A 66 20.82 11.85 -26.82
CA PRO A 66 19.93 12.58 -27.73
C PRO A 66 19.88 14.08 -27.40
N LYS A 67 19.97 14.94 -28.42
CA LYS A 67 19.83 16.39 -28.24
C LYS A 67 18.45 16.71 -27.64
N GLY A 68 18.44 17.57 -26.62
CA GLY A 68 17.21 18.01 -25.95
C GLY A 68 16.64 17.01 -24.93
N LEU A 69 17.46 16.07 -24.45
CA LEU A 69 17.09 15.15 -23.40
C LEU A 69 16.68 15.94 -22.13
N LYS A 70 15.47 15.67 -21.65
CA LYS A 70 14.92 16.30 -20.44
C LYS A 70 15.35 15.53 -19.19
N THR A 71 15.41 16.22 -18.04
CA THR A 71 15.80 15.68 -16.75
C THR A 71 14.56 15.41 -15.90
N LEU A 72 14.57 14.33 -15.11
CA LEU A 72 13.54 14.04 -14.11
C LEU A 72 13.42 15.21 -13.11
N TYR A 73 12.20 15.48 -12.66
CA TYR A 73 11.96 16.47 -11.63
C TYR A 73 12.10 15.88 -10.22
N ASP A 74 11.53 14.70 -9.98
CA ASP A 74 11.50 14.06 -8.66
C ASP A 74 11.18 12.58 -8.80
N ALA A 75 11.40 11.82 -7.71
CA ALA A 75 11.05 10.40 -7.58
C ALA A 75 10.27 10.16 -6.29
N ALA A 76 9.29 9.28 -6.34
CA ALA A 76 8.58 8.81 -5.15
C ALA A 76 9.53 8.06 -4.20
N PRO A 77 9.16 7.92 -2.92
CA PRO A 77 9.89 7.08 -1.98
C PRO A 77 10.03 5.63 -2.47
N GLU A 78 11.04 4.94 -1.96
CA GLU A 78 11.37 3.58 -2.41
C GLU A 78 10.25 2.57 -2.15
N ASP A 79 9.51 2.73 -1.07
CA ASP A 79 8.35 1.88 -0.72
C ASP A 79 7.20 1.97 -1.72
N ALA A 80 7.20 2.99 -2.58
CA ALA A 80 6.24 3.14 -3.68
C ALA A 80 6.69 2.49 -5.00
N ARG A 81 7.87 1.87 -5.04
CA ARG A 81 8.42 1.23 -6.24
C ARG A 81 7.67 -0.05 -6.59
N LEU A 82 7.35 -0.23 -7.87
CA LEU A 82 6.82 -1.50 -8.37
C LEU A 82 7.88 -2.60 -8.24
N THR A 83 7.47 -3.75 -7.73
CA THR A 83 8.33 -4.94 -7.66
C THR A 83 8.64 -5.49 -9.05
N PRO A 84 9.70 -6.29 -9.22
CA PRO A 84 10.02 -6.94 -10.50
C PRO A 84 8.84 -7.71 -11.09
N ASP A 85 8.10 -8.46 -10.27
CA ASP A 85 6.93 -9.23 -10.70
C ASP A 85 5.81 -8.33 -11.28
N LEU A 86 5.58 -7.15 -10.64
CA LEU A 86 4.61 -6.17 -11.16
C LEU A 86 5.09 -5.53 -12.46
N LEU A 87 6.39 -5.33 -12.65
CA LEU A 87 6.94 -4.85 -13.91
C LEU A 87 6.78 -5.88 -15.02
N GLU A 88 6.96 -7.17 -14.73
CA GLU A 88 6.68 -8.25 -15.68
C GLU A 88 5.20 -8.31 -16.04
N LEU A 89 4.31 -8.13 -15.06
CA LEU A 89 2.87 -8.03 -15.30
C LEU A 89 2.52 -6.83 -16.18
N VAL A 90 3.16 -5.67 -15.98
CA VAL A 90 3.00 -4.49 -16.87
C VAL A 90 3.38 -4.85 -18.32
N ARG A 91 4.53 -5.52 -18.53
CA ARG A 91 4.97 -5.94 -19.86
C ARG A 91 3.99 -6.94 -20.47
N PHE A 92 3.58 -7.94 -19.70
CA PHE A 92 2.59 -8.93 -20.11
C PHE A 92 1.26 -8.27 -20.55
N LEU A 93 0.73 -7.34 -19.77
CA LEU A 93 -0.50 -6.60 -20.11
C LEU A 93 -0.30 -5.80 -21.41
N LYS A 94 0.82 -5.09 -21.53
CA LYS A 94 1.13 -4.31 -22.72
C LYS A 94 1.21 -5.15 -23.99
N GLU A 95 1.78 -6.35 -23.91
CA GLU A 95 1.94 -7.26 -25.04
C GLU A 95 0.64 -7.97 -25.43
N ARG A 96 -0.24 -8.22 -24.47
CA ARG A 96 -1.45 -9.03 -24.66
C ARG A 96 -2.72 -8.21 -24.83
N THR A 97 -2.67 -6.90 -24.59
CA THR A 97 -3.85 -6.03 -24.69
C THR A 97 -3.53 -4.77 -25.51
N PHE A 98 -4.57 -4.07 -25.96
CA PHE A 98 -4.42 -2.81 -26.70
C PHE A 98 -4.26 -1.58 -25.80
N CYS A 99 -3.75 -1.76 -24.55
CA CYS A 99 -3.52 -0.66 -23.63
C CYS A 99 -2.19 0.07 -23.93
N THR A 100 -2.08 1.31 -23.48
CA THR A 100 -0.80 2.03 -23.44
C THR A 100 0.07 1.51 -22.30
N TRP A 101 1.39 1.79 -22.35
CA TRP A 101 2.31 1.44 -21.26
C TRP A 101 1.82 1.94 -19.90
N PHE A 102 1.33 3.19 -19.86
CA PHE A 102 0.88 3.75 -18.58
C PHE A 102 -0.48 3.23 -18.13
N GLU A 103 -1.35 2.80 -19.03
CA GLU A 103 -2.59 2.09 -18.67
C GLU A 103 -2.28 0.72 -18.06
N ALA A 104 -1.32 -0.02 -18.60
CA ALA A 104 -0.83 -1.25 -17.98
C ALA A 104 -0.27 -0.99 -16.57
N VAL A 105 0.51 0.08 -16.40
CA VAL A 105 1.00 0.51 -15.08
C VAL A 105 -0.16 0.84 -14.13
N LYS A 106 -1.17 1.59 -14.58
CA LYS A 106 -2.35 1.92 -13.74
C LYS A 106 -3.12 0.70 -13.28
N ALA A 107 -3.17 -0.35 -14.10
CA ALA A 107 -3.86 -1.59 -13.76
C ALA A 107 -3.20 -2.34 -12.60
N VAL A 108 -1.89 -2.20 -12.40
CA VAL A 108 -1.14 -2.89 -11.34
C VAL A 108 -0.91 -2.04 -10.09
N ILE A 109 -1.10 -0.72 -10.16
CA ILE A 109 -0.95 0.18 -9.01
C ILE A 109 -2.27 0.24 -8.24
N PRO A 110 -2.31 -0.11 -6.94
CA PRO A 110 -3.48 0.10 -6.11
C PRO A 110 -3.91 1.57 -6.09
N TYR A 111 -5.21 1.84 -6.10
CA TYR A 111 -5.74 3.20 -6.12
C TYR A 111 -5.17 4.10 -5.02
N GLY A 112 -4.97 3.56 -3.83
CA GLY A 112 -4.40 4.28 -2.69
C GLY A 112 -2.90 4.54 -2.76
N ALA A 113 -2.14 3.80 -3.58
CA ALA A 113 -0.70 3.96 -3.73
C ALA A 113 -0.31 4.99 -4.82
N GLN A 114 -1.27 5.78 -5.31
CA GLN A 114 -1.03 6.74 -6.36
C GLN A 114 -0.42 8.04 -5.83
N TYR A 115 0.49 8.60 -6.62
CA TYR A 115 1.09 9.91 -6.41
C TYR A 115 0.48 10.94 -7.37
N ARG A 116 0.66 12.21 -7.07
CA ARG A 116 0.27 13.33 -7.94
C ARG A 116 1.40 14.36 -8.01
N PRO A 117 1.52 15.09 -9.13
CA PRO A 117 2.38 16.27 -9.20
C PRO A 117 1.92 17.36 -8.23
N ALA A 118 2.87 17.94 -7.51
CA ALA A 118 2.67 19.12 -6.69
C ALA A 118 3.81 20.11 -6.92
N VAL A 119 3.64 21.35 -6.48
CA VAL A 119 4.70 22.36 -6.47
C VAL A 119 4.89 22.82 -5.03
N VAL A 120 6.09 22.66 -4.51
CA VAL A 120 6.49 23.11 -3.18
C VAL A 120 7.74 23.97 -3.34
N ASP A 121 7.71 25.17 -2.82
CA ASP A 121 8.80 26.16 -2.92
C ASP A 121 9.33 26.35 -4.37
N GLY A 122 8.40 26.37 -5.34
CA GLY A 122 8.73 26.53 -6.76
C GLY A 122 9.31 25.29 -7.44
N ARG A 123 9.45 24.16 -6.75
CA ARG A 123 9.95 22.89 -7.29
C ARG A 123 8.82 21.92 -7.54
N HIS A 124 8.91 21.19 -8.64
CA HIS A 124 7.99 20.08 -8.92
C HIS A 124 8.37 18.89 -8.05
N VAL A 125 7.41 18.39 -7.24
CA VAL A 125 7.59 17.26 -6.32
C VAL A 125 6.48 16.24 -6.49
N MET A 126 6.77 15.02 -6.06
CA MET A 126 5.81 13.92 -5.95
C MET A 126 5.09 13.97 -4.61
N GLN A 127 3.78 14.08 -4.63
CA GLN A 127 2.96 14.04 -3.42
C GLN A 127 2.05 12.80 -3.44
N GLY A 128 2.08 12.00 -2.38
CA GLY A 128 1.15 10.87 -2.22
C GLY A 128 -0.30 11.36 -2.17
N ARG A 129 -1.22 10.61 -2.79
CA ARG A 129 -2.66 10.92 -2.74
C ARG A 129 -3.25 10.63 -1.37
N LEU A 130 -2.81 9.57 -0.73
CA LEU A 130 -3.20 9.27 0.65
C LEU A 130 -2.20 9.94 1.59
N THR A 131 -2.70 10.80 2.44
CA THR A 131 -1.97 11.20 3.63
C THR A 131 -1.97 10.00 4.56
N ARG A 132 -0.78 9.52 4.95
CA ARG A 132 -0.69 8.48 6.00
C ARG A 132 -1.44 9.02 7.22
N SER A 133 -2.47 8.30 7.63
CA SER A 133 -3.13 8.62 8.89
C SER A 133 -2.21 8.14 9.99
N THR A 134 -1.44 9.06 10.56
CA THR A 134 -0.59 8.76 11.71
C THR A 134 -1.34 9.06 12.99
N GLU A 135 -1.06 8.31 14.01
CA GLU A 135 -1.46 8.60 15.39
C GLU A 135 -0.24 8.68 16.30
N ARG A 136 -0.35 9.47 17.35
CA ARG A 136 0.73 9.58 18.32
C ARG A 136 0.60 8.47 19.36
N LEU A 137 1.67 7.69 19.47
CA LEU A 137 1.88 6.70 20.52
C LEU A 137 2.71 7.33 21.62
N TYR A 138 2.23 7.28 22.84
CA TYR A 138 2.91 7.81 24.01
C TYR A 138 3.52 6.67 24.82
N THR A 139 4.75 6.88 25.29
CA THR A 139 5.49 5.91 26.09
C THR A 139 6.10 6.62 27.29
N LEU A 140 6.12 5.96 28.44
CA LEU A 140 6.83 6.44 29.62
C LEU A 140 8.33 6.52 29.33
N ALA A 141 8.93 7.68 29.62
CA ALA A 141 10.35 7.94 29.42
C ALA A 141 11.06 8.39 30.71
N GLY A 142 10.31 8.88 31.69
CA GLY A 142 10.86 9.37 32.95
C GLY A 142 9.82 9.40 34.08
N GLU A 143 10.25 9.85 35.25
CA GLU A 143 9.40 9.98 36.43
C GLU A 143 8.77 11.37 36.50
N LEU A 144 7.64 11.45 37.18
CA LEU A 144 7.01 12.73 37.47
C LEU A 144 7.86 13.53 38.44
N PRO A 145 8.11 14.83 38.20
CA PRO A 145 8.83 15.67 39.16
C PRO A 145 8.03 15.84 40.45
N GLU A 146 8.72 15.79 41.59
CA GLU A 146 8.09 15.98 42.90
C GLU A 146 7.56 17.41 43.09
N LYS A 147 8.20 18.39 42.46
CA LYS A 147 7.82 19.80 42.54
C LYS A 147 7.74 20.44 41.14
N PRO A 148 6.63 21.12 40.80
CA PRO A 148 5.37 21.21 41.56
C PRO A 148 4.65 19.87 41.64
N LYS A 149 3.89 19.64 42.70
CA LYS A 149 3.14 18.39 42.94
C LYS A 149 2.31 18.01 41.69
N PRO A 150 2.43 16.78 41.17
CA PRO A 150 1.69 16.36 40.01
C PRO A 150 0.18 16.42 40.21
N GLY A 151 -0.54 16.93 39.22
CA GLY A 151 -2.00 16.95 39.28
C GLY A 151 -2.61 15.55 39.05
N PRO A 152 -3.88 15.35 39.45
CA PRO A 152 -4.56 14.05 39.35
C PRO A 152 -4.54 13.46 37.93
N ARG A 153 -4.69 14.30 36.89
CA ARG A 153 -4.66 13.88 35.48
C ARG A 153 -3.27 13.45 35.03
N GLN A 154 -2.20 14.03 35.58
CA GLN A 154 -0.83 13.61 35.25
C GLN A 154 -0.50 12.26 35.89
N LEU A 155 -0.95 12.05 37.14
CA LEU A 155 -0.82 10.75 37.82
C LEU A 155 -1.60 9.66 37.07
N ALA A 156 -2.83 9.96 36.63
CA ALA A 156 -3.65 9.02 35.84
C ALA A 156 -3.00 8.67 34.48
N ALA A 157 -2.38 9.64 33.82
CA ALA A 157 -1.68 9.40 32.57
C ALA A 157 -0.47 8.46 32.74
N VAL A 158 0.32 8.67 33.78
CA VAL A 158 1.47 7.79 34.05
C VAL A 158 1.00 6.40 34.46
N ALA A 159 -0.03 6.29 35.30
CA ALA A 159 -0.59 4.99 35.70
C ALA A 159 -1.14 4.19 34.50
N ALA A 160 -1.83 4.86 33.56
CA ALA A 160 -2.33 4.21 32.35
C ALA A 160 -1.20 3.66 31.45
N LEU A 161 -0.06 4.35 31.39
CA LEU A 161 1.09 3.98 30.57
C LEU A 161 2.07 3.00 31.22
N GLN A 162 1.86 2.62 32.50
CA GLN A 162 2.70 1.62 33.17
C GLN A 162 2.65 0.24 32.53
N ASN A 163 1.52 -0.11 31.89
CA ASN A 163 1.32 -1.40 31.24
C ASN A 163 1.75 -1.41 29.76
N GLY A 164 2.32 -0.32 29.28
CA GLY A 164 2.82 -0.21 27.90
C GLY A 164 2.40 1.07 27.17
N PRO A 165 2.85 1.25 25.93
CA PRO A 165 2.52 2.41 25.13
C PRO A 165 1.02 2.47 24.79
N LEU A 166 0.45 3.69 24.80
CA LEU A 166 -0.95 3.94 24.44
C LEU A 166 -1.05 5.10 23.45
N THR A 167 -2.06 5.01 22.57
CA THR A 167 -2.35 6.07 21.60
C THR A 167 -3.08 7.25 22.27
N ALA A 168 -3.05 8.41 21.60
CA ALA A 168 -3.79 9.59 22.05
C ALA A 168 -5.29 9.29 22.24
N ARG A 169 -5.87 8.44 21.37
CA ARG A 169 -7.27 8.04 21.45
C ARG A 169 -7.57 7.20 22.69
N GLN A 170 -6.75 6.18 22.95
CA GLN A 170 -6.90 5.31 24.13
C GLN A 170 -6.79 6.11 25.44
N LEU A 171 -5.90 7.10 25.47
CA LEU A 171 -5.74 7.97 26.62
C LEU A 171 -6.92 8.97 26.79
N ASP A 172 -7.52 9.43 25.68
CA ASP A 172 -8.72 10.26 25.73
C ASP A 172 -9.94 9.48 26.23
N GLU A 173 -10.08 8.21 25.87
CA GLU A 173 -11.14 7.30 26.35
C GLU A 173 -11.12 7.12 27.89
N VAL A 174 -9.95 7.28 28.52
CA VAL A 174 -9.80 7.29 29.99
C VAL A 174 -9.73 8.70 30.60
N GLY A 175 -10.15 9.73 29.85
CA GLY A 175 -10.29 11.10 30.28
C GLY A 175 -9.00 11.92 30.36
N ILE A 176 -7.92 11.48 29.68
CA ILE A 176 -6.63 12.19 29.67
C ILE A 176 -6.55 13.04 28.41
N SER A 177 -6.64 14.37 28.60
CA SER A 177 -6.63 15.32 27.48
C SER A 177 -5.26 15.44 26.82
N ARG A 178 -5.26 15.80 25.52
CA ARG A 178 -4.06 16.04 24.72
C ARG A 178 -3.13 17.10 25.35
N ALA A 179 -3.70 18.16 25.96
CA ALA A 179 -2.93 19.19 26.64
C ALA A 179 -2.13 18.64 27.84
N THR A 180 -2.69 17.65 28.54
CA THR A 180 -1.98 16.96 29.65
C THR A 180 -0.80 16.15 29.08
N LEU A 181 -1.00 15.43 27.98
CA LEU A 181 0.04 14.63 27.34
C LEU A 181 1.17 15.51 26.79
N ASP A 182 0.85 16.59 26.09
CA ASP A 182 1.85 17.53 25.56
C ASP A 182 2.66 18.19 26.72
N GLY A 183 2.01 18.48 27.82
CA GLY A 183 2.67 18.97 29.03
C GLY A 183 3.64 17.96 29.65
N LEU A 184 3.30 16.67 29.65
CA LEU A 184 4.17 15.60 30.15
C LEU A 184 5.34 15.31 29.18
N VAL A 185 5.11 15.40 27.87
CA VAL A 185 6.19 15.32 26.88
C VAL A 185 7.19 16.46 27.04
N LYS A 186 6.72 17.71 27.21
CA LYS A 186 7.60 18.87 27.49
C LYS A 186 8.43 18.73 28.77
N LYS A 187 7.92 17.98 29.77
CA LYS A 187 8.63 17.70 31.01
C LYS A 187 9.56 16.48 30.91
N GLY A 188 9.64 15.81 29.78
CA GLY A 188 10.45 14.61 29.60
C GLY A 188 9.92 13.36 30.28
N VAL A 189 8.69 13.40 30.83
CA VAL A 189 8.03 12.25 31.48
C VAL A 189 7.52 11.24 30.44
N LEU A 190 7.06 11.75 29.31
CA LEU A 190 6.61 10.94 28.18
C LEU A 190 7.42 11.23 26.94
N THR A 191 7.57 10.22 26.08
CA THR A 191 7.94 10.40 24.68
C THR A 191 6.71 10.20 23.79
N ALA A 192 6.67 10.89 22.66
CA ALA A 192 5.64 10.72 21.66
C ALA A 192 6.30 10.34 20.33
N ALA A 193 5.92 9.21 19.77
CA ALA A 193 6.33 8.75 18.44
C ALA A 193 5.10 8.75 17.53
N GLU A 194 5.28 9.12 16.28
CA GLU A 194 4.26 8.91 15.25
C GLU A 194 4.33 7.48 14.76
N GLN A 195 3.20 6.78 14.77
CA GLN A 195 3.05 5.49 14.13
C GLN A 195 1.91 5.52 13.11
N ASP A 196 1.99 4.69 12.10
CA ASP A 196 0.90 4.54 11.14
C ASP A 196 -0.35 4.03 11.86
N LYS A 197 -1.46 4.75 11.69
CA LYS A 197 -2.73 4.32 12.25
C LYS A 197 -3.22 3.08 11.50
N ALA A 198 -3.26 1.96 12.18
CA ALA A 198 -3.90 0.77 11.64
C ALA A 198 -5.41 1.05 11.46
N ILE A 199 -5.84 1.22 10.21
CA ILE A 199 -7.25 1.37 9.89
C ILE A 199 -7.83 -0.03 9.74
N ASP A 200 -8.44 -0.56 10.79
CA ASP A 200 -9.30 -1.73 10.66
C ASP A 200 -10.66 -1.26 10.14
N LEU A 201 -10.83 -1.34 8.82
CA LEU A 201 -12.09 -1.00 8.14
C LEU A 201 -13.27 -1.86 8.62
N PHE A 202 -12.99 -2.97 9.27
CA PHE A 202 -13.98 -3.96 9.69
C PHE A 202 -14.10 -4.07 11.21
N ALA A 203 -13.46 -3.18 11.98
CA ALA A 203 -13.51 -3.20 13.45
C ALA A 203 -14.94 -3.18 14.01
N ALA A 204 -15.85 -2.46 13.33
CA ALA A 204 -17.26 -2.36 13.71
C ALA A 204 -18.08 -3.63 13.42
N ILE A 205 -17.53 -4.60 12.68
CA ILE A 205 -18.20 -5.85 12.37
C ILE A 205 -17.86 -6.87 13.46
N PRO A 206 -18.83 -7.36 14.24
CA PRO A 206 -18.55 -8.31 15.29
C PRO A 206 -17.95 -9.59 14.72
N PHE A 207 -16.96 -10.14 15.44
CA PHE A 207 -16.43 -11.46 15.17
C PHE A 207 -17.37 -12.50 15.82
N ASP A 208 -18.02 -13.29 14.99
CA ASP A 208 -18.91 -14.35 15.43
C ASP A 208 -18.57 -15.62 14.61
N PRO A 209 -17.62 -16.45 15.11
CA PRO A 209 -17.16 -17.62 14.39
C PRO A 209 -18.30 -18.63 14.26
N GLN A 210 -18.65 -18.96 13.02
CA GLN A 210 -19.63 -19.99 12.70
C GLN A 210 -18.92 -21.21 12.13
N PRO A 211 -19.29 -22.43 12.55
CA PRO A 211 -18.73 -23.63 11.95
C PRO A 211 -19.07 -23.70 10.47
N LEU A 212 -18.04 -23.91 9.65
CA LEU A 212 -18.19 -24.11 8.21
C LEU A 212 -18.53 -25.58 7.94
N GLU A 213 -19.80 -25.93 8.06
CA GLU A 213 -20.27 -27.26 7.72
C GLU A 213 -20.54 -27.36 6.21
N LEU A 214 -19.88 -28.30 5.55
CA LEU A 214 -20.06 -28.60 4.14
C LEU A 214 -21.08 -29.70 3.95
N SER A 215 -21.95 -29.59 2.94
CA SER A 215 -22.76 -30.72 2.49
C SER A 215 -21.86 -31.84 1.93
N PRO A 216 -22.36 -33.08 1.79
CA PRO A 216 -21.56 -34.14 1.18
C PRO A 216 -20.99 -33.81 -0.18
N GLU A 217 -21.76 -33.12 -1.03
CA GLU A 217 -21.33 -32.69 -2.36
C GLU A 217 -20.26 -31.60 -2.27
N GLN A 218 -20.43 -30.63 -1.38
CA GLN A 218 -19.45 -29.57 -1.13
C GLN A 218 -18.16 -30.13 -0.56
N GLN A 219 -18.25 -31.11 0.33
CA GLN A 219 -17.09 -31.82 0.90
C GLN A 219 -16.34 -32.61 -0.19
N HIS A 220 -17.04 -33.23 -1.11
CA HIS A 220 -16.41 -33.88 -2.26
C HIS A 220 -15.61 -32.90 -3.09
N VAL A 221 -16.21 -31.79 -3.48
CA VAL A 221 -15.54 -30.73 -4.25
C VAL A 221 -14.34 -30.14 -3.48
N PHE A 222 -14.48 -29.92 -2.18
CA PHE A 222 -13.38 -29.46 -1.35
C PHE A 222 -12.20 -30.43 -1.36
N ASN A 223 -12.48 -31.74 -1.20
CA ASN A 223 -11.46 -32.78 -1.21
C ASN A 223 -10.76 -32.88 -2.58
N ASP A 224 -11.47 -32.67 -3.68
CA ASP A 224 -10.90 -32.67 -5.03
C ASP A 224 -9.93 -31.48 -5.25
N LEU A 225 -10.22 -30.33 -4.62
CA LEU A 225 -9.40 -29.13 -4.74
C LEU A 225 -8.22 -29.09 -3.75
N LEU A 226 -8.32 -29.83 -2.63
CA LEU A 226 -7.33 -29.79 -1.56
C LEU A 226 -5.91 -30.15 -2.01
N PRO A 227 -5.66 -31.22 -2.81
CA PRO A 227 -4.33 -31.53 -3.30
C PRO A 227 -3.69 -30.39 -4.11
N ASN A 228 -4.51 -29.71 -4.93
CA ASN A 228 -4.05 -28.56 -5.72
C ASN A 228 -3.67 -27.37 -4.85
N LEU A 229 -4.36 -27.18 -3.72
CA LEU A 229 -4.05 -26.14 -2.76
C LEU A 229 -2.76 -26.45 -1.98
N GLU A 230 -2.53 -27.71 -1.65
CA GLU A 230 -1.35 -28.15 -0.89
C GLU A 230 -0.09 -28.24 -1.76
N ASP A 231 -0.24 -28.56 -3.05
CA ASP A 231 0.84 -28.50 -4.03
C ASP A 231 1.24 -27.02 -4.28
N ALA A 232 2.55 -26.72 -4.21
CA ALA A 232 3.07 -25.39 -4.42
C ALA A 232 3.05 -24.93 -5.91
N ARG A 233 2.45 -25.69 -6.80
CA ARG A 233 2.37 -25.38 -8.23
C ARG A 233 1.14 -24.53 -8.56
N PRO A 234 1.21 -23.66 -9.59
CA PRO A 234 0.04 -22.94 -10.08
C PRO A 234 -1.03 -23.90 -10.63
N HIS A 235 -2.24 -23.77 -10.13
CA HIS A 235 -3.42 -24.50 -10.59
C HIS A 235 -4.55 -23.53 -10.90
N ALA A 236 -5.39 -23.90 -11.86
CA ALA A 236 -6.65 -23.21 -12.14
C ALA A 236 -7.80 -24.20 -12.00
N ALA A 237 -8.81 -23.84 -11.21
CA ALA A 237 -10.02 -24.63 -11.04
C ALA A 237 -11.26 -23.76 -11.21
N LEU A 238 -12.29 -24.30 -11.87
CA LEU A 238 -13.58 -23.65 -12.04
C LEU A 238 -14.61 -24.36 -11.16
N LEU A 239 -15.09 -23.66 -10.11
CA LEU A 239 -16.21 -24.14 -9.31
C LEU A 239 -17.52 -23.70 -9.98
N HIS A 240 -18.16 -24.60 -10.72
CA HIS A 240 -19.43 -24.39 -11.38
C HIS A 240 -20.61 -24.83 -10.52
N GLY A 241 -21.70 -24.07 -10.52
CA GLY A 241 -22.93 -24.40 -9.78
C GLY A 241 -23.97 -23.27 -9.90
N VAL A 242 -25.24 -23.62 -9.69
CA VAL A 242 -26.34 -22.66 -9.71
C VAL A 242 -26.25 -21.63 -8.58
N THR A 243 -26.96 -20.53 -8.71
CA THR A 243 -27.09 -19.53 -7.63
C THR A 243 -27.69 -20.19 -6.39
N GLY A 244 -27.12 -19.97 -5.21
CA GLY A 244 -27.58 -20.59 -3.96
C GLY A 244 -27.03 -21.98 -3.67
N SER A 245 -26.23 -22.63 -4.56
CA SER A 245 -25.62 -23.93 -4.32
C SER A 245 -24.53 -23.95 -3.22
N GLY A 246 -24.25 -22.79 -2.60
CA GLY A 246 -23.28 -22.70 -1.52
C GLY A 246 -21.82 -22.63 -1.97
N LYS A 247 -21.50 -22.25 -3.22
CA LYS A 247 -20.11 -22.05 -3.69
C LYS A 247 -19.25 -21.23 -2.73
N THR A 248 -19.84 -20.21 -2.13
CA THR A 248 -19.14 -19.35 -1.18
C THR A 248 -18.60 -20.10 0.03
N ILE A 249 -19.33 -21.09 0.56
CA ILE A 249 -18.86 -21.85 1.72
C ILE A 249 -17.64 -22.73 1.38
N VAL A 250 -17.60 -23.28 0.16
CA VAL A 250 -16.42 -24.01 -0.33
C VAL A 250 -15.21 -23.08 -0.44
N PHE A 251 -15.38 -21.87 -0.98
CA PHE A 251 -14.30 -20.85 -1.01
C PHE A 251 -13.84 -20.47 0.39
N LEU A 252 -14.73 -20.26 1.35
CA LEU A 252 -14.37 -19.93 2.73
C LEU A 252 -13.56 -21.07 3.36
N ARG A 253 -13.95 -22.33 3.12
CA ARG A 253 -13.21 -23.48 3.63
C ARG A 253 -11.82 -23.61 3.00
N LEU A 254 -11.66 -23.30 1.70
CA LEU A 254 -10.37 -23.25 1.03
C LEU A 254 -9.50 -22.10 1.58
N ILE A 255 -10.09 -20.93 1.84
CA ILE A 255 -9.40 -19.78 2.47
C ILE A 255 -8.91 -20.19 3.85
N GLN A 256 -9.77 -20.76 4.69
CA GLN A 256 -9.39 -21.22 6.02
C GLN A 256 -8.19 -22.19 5.94
N ARG A 257 -8.26 -23.19 5.06
CA ARG A 257 -7.16 -24.13 4.87
C ARG A 257 -5.87 -23.44 4.38
N THR A 258 -5.99 -22.46 3.50
CA THR A 258 -4.85 -21.64 3.04
C THR A 258 -4.16 -20.93 4.21
N LEU A 259 -4.93 -20.34 5.12
CA LEU A 259 -4.42 -19.66 6.30
C LEU A 259 -3.82 -20.65 7.31
N GLU A 260 -4.43 -21.83 7.51
CA GLU A 260 -3.87 -22.91 8.35
C GLU A 260 -2.49 -23.37 7.85
N LEU A 261 -2.25 -23.32 6.54
CA LEU A 261 -0.95 -23.61 5.91
C LEU A 261 0.05 -22.45 6.03
N GLY A 262 -0.28 -21.36 6.75
CA GLY A 262 0.55 -20.16 6.88
C GLY A 262 0.67 -19.34 5.60
N ARG A 263 -0.20 -19.56 4.62
CA ARG A 263 -0.24 -18.85 3.34
C ARG A 263 -1.25 -17.69 3.37
N ARG A 264 -1.29 -16.90 2.30
CA ARG A 264 -2.23 -15.78 2.15
C ARG A 264 -3.28 -16.13 1.09
N ALA A 265 -4.49 -15.63 1.27
CA ALA A 265 -5.57 -15.73 0.29
C ALA A 265 -5.90 -14.35 -0.27
N LEU A 266 -6.09 -14.26 -1.59
CA LEU A 266 -6.58 -13.07 -2.27
C LEU A 266 -7.96 -13.40 -2.86
N VAL A 267 -8.99 -12.67 -2.39
CA VAL A 267 -10.36 -12.85 -2.84
C VAL A 267 -10.77 -11.66 -3.70
N LEU A 268 -11.04 -11.92 -4.97
CA LEU A 268 -11.56 -10.93 -5.91
C LEU A 268 -13.07 -11.10 -6.01
N VAL A 269 -13.81 -10.05 -5.71
CA VAL A 269 -15.27 -10.03 -5.80
C VAL A 269 -15.71 -8.87 -6.67
N PRO A 270 -16.82 -9.00 -7.44
CA PRO A 270 -17.40 -7.87 -8.14
C PRO A 270 -17.79 -6.78 -7.14
N GLU A 271 -17.64 -5.49 -7.51
CA GLU A 271 -17.91 -4.32 -6.65
C GLU A 271 -19.25 -4.39 -5.92
N ILE A 272 -20.26 -4.89 -6.60
CA ILE A 272 -21.64 -5.01 -6.10
C ILE A 272 -21.78 -6.11 -5.01
N SER A 273 -20.80 -7.03 -4.91
CA SER A 273 -20.87 -8.19 -4.02
C SER A 273 -20.23 -7.96 -2.66
N LEU A 274 -19.52 -6.85 -2.44
CA LEU A 274 -18.96 -6.44 -1.14
C LEU A 274 -20.06 -5.94 -0.20
N THR A 275 -21.06 -6.77 0.04
CA THR A 275 -22.11 -6.47 1.01
C THR A 275 -21.57 -6.66 2.43
N PRO A 276 -22.10 -5.95 3.44
CA PRO A 276 -21.78 -6.20 4.84
C PRO A 276 -21.94 -7.68 5.25
N GLN A 277 -22.81 -8.41 4.57
CA GLN A 277 -23.02 -9.83 4.77
C GLN A 277 -21.84 -10.69 4.32
N MET A 278 -21.23 -10.38 3.16
CA MET A 278 -20.03 -11.09 2.67
C MET A 278 -18.85 -10.84 3.59
N ILE A 279 -18.66 -9.60 4.05
CA ILE A 279 -17.60 -9.22 4.97
C ILE A 279 -17.77 -9.93 6.32
N ARG A 280 -19.00 -10.01 6.86
CA ARG A 280 -19.28 -10.77 8.08
C ARG A 280 -18.91 -12.23 7.92
N ARG A 281 -19.26 -12.85 6.81
CA ARG A 281 -18.92 -14.26 6.52
C ARG A 281 -17.40 -14.48 6.46
N LEU A 282 -16.65 -13.59 5.78
CA LEU A 282 -15.19 -13.65 5.72
C LEU A 282 -14.55 -13.46 7.10
N LYS A 283 -15.13 -12.60 7.96
CA LYS A 283 -14.62 -12.34 9.31
C LYS A 283 -14.95 -13.45 10.30
N SER A 284 -16.00 -14.24 10.04
CA SER A 284 -16.41 -15.38 10.87
C SER A 284 -15.70 -16.71 10.52
N THR A 285 -14.82 -16.68 9.53
CA THR A 285 -13.99 -17.80 9.10
C THR A 285 -12.60 -17.72 9.72
#